data_f43ce62da9a70b4fe691118566a12749
#
_entry.id   f43ce62da9a70b4fe691118566a12749
#
_cell.length_a   1.000
_cell.length_b   1.000
_cell.length_c   1.000
_cell.angle_alpha   90.00
_cell.angle_beta   90.00
_cell.angle_gamma   90.00
#
_symmetry.space_group_name_H-M   'P 1'
#
loop_
_entity.id
_entity.type
_entity.pdbx_description
1 polymer ?
#
loop_
_entity_poly.entity_id
_entity_poly.type
_entity_poly.pdbx_seq_one_letter_code
_entity_poly.pdbx_strand_id
1 'polypeptide(L)'
;VMLAASVWSLLLPAIEMARAAGRPAWLTAAGGFLLGSAGMLVLGRFAPETDGALRGKSMRLSLAVTLHNVPEGMAVGVALAGMLSGTAGIAAAEALALCVGVAVQNIPEGAIVSMPLSAAGCGRGKAFFYGVLSGAVEPVAAVVTLLLTQLLAPALPVVLAFAAGAMIWVTVDDLLPEARSRAGTLGATLGFALMMLLDVALG
;
A
#
# COMPACT_ATOMS: atom_id res chain seq x y z
N VAL A 1 -0.29 -4.44 10.42
CA VAL A 1 -0.95 -4.16 9.15
C VAL A 1 0.10 -3.92 8.08
N MET A 2 0.76 -2.74 7.98
CA MET A 2 1.66 -2.33 6.89
C MET A 2 2.78 -3.33 6.55
N LEU A 3 3.44 -3.97 7.55
CA LEU A 3 4.46 -5.01 7.27
C LEU A 3 3.88 -6.23 6.56
N ALA A 4 2.68 -6.66 6.92
CA ALA A 4 2.01 -7.78 6.26
C ALA A 4 1.63 -7.39 4.82
N ALA A 5 0.95 -6.25 4.65
CA ALA A 5 0.58 -5.73 3.33
C ALA A 5 1.80 -5.59 2.40
N SER A 6 2.93 -5.06 2.90
CA SER A 6 4.17 -4.96 2.09
C SER A 6 4.65 -6.29 1.54
N VAL A 7 4.39 -7.40 2.25
CA VAL A 7 4.82 -8.73 1.81
C VAL A 7 3.76 -9.39 0.94
N TRP A 8 2.53 -9.54 1.45
CA TRP A 8 1.47 -10.33 0.79
C TRP A 8 0.80 -9.57 -0.34
N SER A 9 0.42 -8.31 -0.12
CA SER A 9 -0.28 -7.52 -1.14
C SER A 9 0.66 -6.93 -2.21
N LEU A 10 1.97 -6.75 -1.91
CA LEU A 10 2.88 -6.06 -2.82
C LEU A 10 4.06 -6.91 -3.30
N LEU A 11 4.94 -7.41 -2.40
CA LEU A 11 6.17 -8.10 -2.82
C LEU A 11 5.89 -9.45 -3.48
N LEU A 12 5.01 -10.26 -2.91
CA LEU A 12 4.69 -11.56 -3.50
C LEU A 12 4.05 -11.42 -4.87
N PRO A 13 3.00 -10.61 -5.08
CA PRO A 13 2.46 -10.35 -6.41
C PRO A 13 3.48 -9.77 -7.38
N ALA A 14 4.35 -8.84 -6.95
CA ALA A 14 5.41 -8.30 -7.78
C ALA A 14 6.36 -9.39 -8.31
N ILE A 15 6.76 -10.34 -7.44
CA ILE A 15 7.62 -11.47 -7.78
C ILE A 15 6.92 -12.41 -8.77
N GLU A 16 5.66 -12.76 -8.50
CA GLU A 16 4.88 -13.66 -9.35
C GLU A 16 4.63 -13.06 -10.73
N MET A 17 4.22 -11.81 -10.80
CA MET A 17 4.02 -11.10 -12.06
C MET A 17 5.32 -10.94 -12.86
N ALA A 18 6.46 -10.68 -12.19
CA ALA A 18 7.76 -10.60 -12.85
C ALA A 18 8.16 -11.96 -13.45
N ARG A 19 7.93 -13.06 -12.71
CA ARG A 19 8.18 -14.44 -13.21
C ARG A 19 7.29 -14.77 -14.40
N ALA A 20 6.00 -14.47 -14.30
CA ALA A 20 5.05 -14.70 -15.40
C ALA A 20 5.42 -13.91 -16.67
N ALA A 21 6.00 -12.72 -16.50
CA ALA A 21 6.50 -11.89 -17.60
C ALA A 21 7.90 -12.31 -18.12
N GLY A 22 8.48 -13.41 -17.61
CA GLY A 22 9.82 -13.86 -18.00
C GLY A 22 10.97 -12.94 -17.56
N ARG A 23 10.73 -12.05 -16.58
CA ARG A 23 11.74 -11.12 -16.06
C ARG A 23 12.48 -11.74 -14.87
N PRO A 24 13.73 -11.31 -14.58
CA PRO A 24 14.44 -11.75 -13.39
C PRO A 24 13.74 -11.20 -12.13
N ALA A 25 12.88 -12.03 -11.52
CA ALA A 25 12.02 -11.63 -10.42
C ALA A 25 12.79 -11.05 -9.22
N TRP A 26 13.95 -11.61 -8.92
CA TRP A 26 14.82 -11.11 -7.84
C TRP A 26 15.30 -9.68 -8.10
N LEU A 27 15.65 -9.34 -9.34
CA LEU A 27 16.11 -8.01 -9.71
C LEU A 27 14.94 -7.01 -9.71
N THR A 28 13.77 -7.41 -10.22
CA THR A 28 12.56 -6.59 -10.21
C THR A 28 12.13 -6.28 -8.78
N ALA A 29 12.04 -7.30 -7.94
CA ALA A 29 11.62 -7.12 -6.54
C ALA A 29 12.66 -6.33 -5.73
N ALA A 30 13.94 -6.75 -5.72
CA ALA A 30 14.97 -6.07 -4.94
C ALA A 30 15.23 -4.65 -5.47
N GLY A 31 15.30 -4.46 -6.80
CA GLY A 31 15.52 -3.16 -7.41
C GLY A 31 14.37 -2.20 -7.13
N GLY A 32 13.12 -2.61 -7.34
CA GLY A 32 11.94 -1.81 -7.01
C GLY A 32 11.89 -1.44 -5.53
N PHE A 33 12.08 -2.42 -4.65
CA PHE A 33 12.09 -2.24 -3.19
C PHE A 33 13.15 -1.21 -2.74
N LEU A 34 14.39 -1.35 -3.21
CA LEU A 34 15.47 -0.40 -2.87
C LEU A 34 15.21 0.99 -3.41
N LEU A 35 14.63 1.11 -4.62
CA LEU A 35 14.24 2.39 -5.18
C LEU A 35 13.12 3.05 -4.35
N GLY A 36 12.14 2.28 -3.88
CA GLY A 36 11.07 2.77 -2.99
C GLY A 36 11.62 3.27 -1.67
N SER A 37 12.48 2.49 -1.03
CA SER A 37 13.15 2.87 0.21
C SER A 37 14.02 4.13 0.04
N ALA A 38 14.80 4.20 -1.05
CA ALA A 38 15.61 5.38 -1.38
C ALA A 38 14.73 6.61 -1.68
N GLY A 39 13.59 6.41 -2.34
CA GLY A 39 12.61 7.46 -2.60
C GLY A 39 12.10 8.09 -1.30
N MET A 40 11.77 7.27 -0.29
CA MET A 40 11.35 7.76 1.03
C MET A 40 12.48 8.47 1.78
N LEU A 41 13.71 7.98 1.70
CA LEU A 41 14.87 8.67 2.26
C LEU A 41 15.05 10.06 1.66
N VAL A 42 14.92 10.19 0.33
CA VAL A 42 15.02 11.47 -0.37
C VAL A 42 13.84 12.37 -0.01
N LEU A 43 12.61 11.84 -0.03
CA LEU A 43 11.40 12.58 0.33
C LEU A 43 11.48 13.14 1.77
N GLY A 44 12.01 12.34 2.69
CA GLY A 44 12.22 12.75 4.09
C GLY A 44 13.14 13.96 4.25
N ARG A 45 14.09 14.14 3.32
CA ARG A 45 15.00 15.32 3.32
C ARG A 45 14.32 16.60 2.83
N PHE A 46 13.29 16.47 1.99
CA PHE A 46 12.55 17.60 1.43
C PHE A 46 11.22 17.87 2.16
N ALA A 47 10.84 16.99 3.09
CA ALA A 47 9.64 17.22 3.89
C ALA A 47 9.83 18.50 4.72
N PRO A 48 8.92 19.49 4.62
CA PRO A 48 9.05 20.71 5.39
C PRO A 48 9.08 20.38 6.89
N GLU A 49 10.03 20.98 7.60
CA GLU A 49 9.99 21.01 9.07
C GLU A 49 8.76 21.83 9.47
N THR A 50 7.60 21.12 9.58
CA THR A 50 6.40 21.76 10.11
C THR A 50 6.56 21.89 11.62
N ASP A 51 6.08 22.99 12.18
CA ASP A 51 6.04 23.29 13.63
C ASP A 51 5.38 22.13 14.39
N GLY A 52 6.21 21.17 14.82
CA GLY A 52 5.82 19.95 15.50
C GLY A 52 6.30 18.68 14.80
N ALA A 53 7.32 18.03 15.36
CA ALA A 53 7.88 16.77 14.86
C ALA A 53 6.80 15.68 14.62
N LEU A 54 5.75 15.67 15.44
CA LEU A 54 4.61 14.73 15.31
C LEU A 54 3.81 14.96 14.03
N ARG A 55 3.58 16.23 13.66
CA ARG A 55 2.79 16.59 12.47
C ARG A 55 3.54 16.24 11.17
N GLY A 56 4.84 16.47 11.13
CA GLY A 56 5.70 16.09 10.01
C GLY A 56 5.71 14.57 9.78
N LYS A 57 5.84 13.79 10.86
CA LYS A 57 5.77 12.32 10.81
C LYS A 57 4.41 11.81 10.30
N SER A 58 3.32 12.34 10.83
CA SER A 58 1.97 11.95 10.43
C SER A 58 1.71 12.27 8.94
N MET A 59 2.26 13.37 8.43
CA MET A 59 2.14 13.71 7.01
C MET A 59 2.93 12.76 6.12
N ARG A 60 4.18 12.40 6.50
CA ARG A 60 4.98 11.40 5.75
C ARG A 60 4.29 10.04 5.72
N LEU A 61 3.75 9.61 6.86
CA LEU A 61 2.98 8.38 6.96
C LEU A 61 1.74 8.41 6.04
N SER A 62 0.98 9.51 6.05
CA SER A 62 -0.18 9.68 5.16
C SER A 62 0.22 9.60 3.69
N LEU A 63 1.34 10.23 3.31
CA LEU A 63 1.84 10.19 1.94
C LEU A 63 2.28 8.77 1.55
N ALA A 64 2.99 8.06 2.44
CA ALA A 64 3.42 6.70 2.18
C ALA A 64 2.24 5.73 1.99
N VAL A 65 1.19 5.83 2.83
CA VAL A 65 -0.04 5.04 2.69
C VAL A 65 -0.76 5.42 1.38
N THR A 66 -0.85 6.70 1.04
CA THR A 66 -1.46 7.11 -0.24
C THR A 66 -0.70 6.58 -1.45
N LEU A 67 0.65 6.60 -1.40
CA LEU A 67 1.48 6.04 -2.47
C LEU A 67 1.37 4.51 -2.59
N HIS A 68 1.14 3.82 -1.47
CA HIS A 68 0.89 2.39 -1.45
C HIS A 68 -0.45 2.02 -2.09
N ASN A 69 -1.50 2.77 -1.82
CA ASN A 69 -2.84 2.50 -2.34
C ASN A 69 -2.94 2.65 -3.87
N VAL A 70 -2.04 3.45 -4.50
CA VAL A 70 -2.01 3.56 -5.97
C VAL A 70 -1.70 2.21 -6.66
N PRO A 71 -0.62 1.48 -6.32
CA PRO A 71 -0.34 0.14 -6.86
C PRO A 71 -1.43 -0.89 -6.58
N GLU A 72 -2.08 -0.84 -5.41
CA GLU A 72 -3.19 -1.74 -5.10
C GLU A 72 -4.39 -1.48 -6.02
N GLY A 73 -4.77 -0.22 -6.19
CA GLY A 73 -5.77 0.15 -7.19
C GLY A 73 -5.38 -0.26 -8.61
N MET A 74 -4.10 -0.14 -8.98
CA MET A 74 -3.61 -0.60 -10.28
C MET A 74 -3.77 -2.13 -10.43
N ALA A 75 -3.47 -2.92 -9.39
CA ALA A 75 -3.66 -4.37 -9.42
C ALA A 75 -5.13 -4.75 -9.63
N VAL A 76 -6.05 -4.08 -8.92
CA VAL A 76 -7.50 -4.23 -9.14
C VAL A 76 -7.88 -3.89 -10.58
N GLY A 77 -7.35 -2.80 -11.13
CA GLY A 77 -7.60 -2.40 -12.53
C GLY A 77 -7.14 -3.43 -13.55
N VAL A 78 -5.97 -4.06 -13.35
CA VAL A 78 -5.46 -5.15 -14.19
C VAL A 78 -6.35 -6.39 -14.09
N ALA A 79 -6.76 -6.77 -12.88
CA ALA A 79 -7.65 -7.92 -12.67
C ALA A 79 -9.01 -7.73 -13.36
N LEU A 80 -9.61 -6.53 -13.22
CA LEU A 80 -10.86 -6.19 -13.89
C LEU A 80 -10.71 -6.18 -15.42
N ALA A 81 -9.60 -5.66 -15.95
CA ALA A 81 -9.32 -5.70 -17.38
C ALA A 81 -9.18 -7.13 -17.90
N GLY A 82 -8.49 -7.99 -17.16
CA GLY A 82 -8.35 -9.42 -17.46
C GLY A 82 -9.69 -10.15 -17.50
N MET A 83 -10.55 -9.89 -16.50
CA MET A 83 -11.92 -10.42 -16.45
C MET A 83 -12.75 -9.96 -17.66
N LEU A 84 -12.75 -8.66 -17.96
CA LEU A 84 -13.56 -8.08 -19.04
C LEU A 84 -13.09 -8.51 -20.44
N SER A 85 -11.78 -8.69 -20.63
CA SER A 85 -11.21 -9.15 -21.92
C SER A 85 -11.34 -10.66 -22.15
N GLY A 86 -11.62 -11.43 -21.11
CA GLY A 86 -11.63 -12.91 -21.16
C GLY A 86 -10.27 -13.55 -21.46
N THR A 87 -9.18 -12.74 -21.52
CA THR A 87 -7.85 -13.21 -21.95
C THR A 87 -7.01 -13.79 -20.82
N ALA A 88 -7.29 -13.43 -19.58
CA ALA A 88 -6.50 -13.82 -18.41
C ALA A 88 -7.05 -15.04 -17.65
N GLY A 89 -8.18 -15.60 -18.08
CA GLY A 89 -8.84 -16.71 -17.37
C GLY A 89 -9.34 -16.35 -15.97
N ILE A 90 -9.34 -15.07 -15.60
CA ILE A 90 -9.81 -14.59 -14.31
C ILE A 90 -11.32 -14.66 -14.25
N ALA A 91 -11.85 -15.45 -13.33
CA ALA A 91 -13.29 -15.52 -13.09
C ALA A 91 -13.81 -14.22 -12.47
N ALA A 92 -15.06 -13.86 -12.79
CA ALA A 92 -15.68 -12.68 -12.18
C ALA A 92 -15.71 -12.74 -10.64
N ALA A 93 -15.85 -13.94 -10.08
CA ALA A 93 -15.79 -14.15 -8.64
C ALA A 93 -14.43 -13.79 -8.03
N GLU A 94 -13.33 -14.15 -8.70
CA GLU A 94 -11.97 -13.83 -8.26
C GLU A 94 -11.70 -12.32 -8.31
N ALA A 95 -12.07 -11.65 -9.41
CA ALA A 95 -11.94 -10.20 -9.52
C ALA A 95 -12.78 -9.45 -8.47
N LEU A 96 -14.00 -9.93 -8.19
CA LEU A 96 -14.84 -9.36 -7.12
C LEU A 96 -14.28 -9.63 -5.73
N ALA A 97 -13.74 -10.83 -5.48
CA ALA A 97 -13.10 -11.15 -4.20
C ALA A 97 -11.91 -10.24 -3.94
N LEU A 98 -11.07 -9.97 -4.95
CA LEU A 98 -9.98 -8.99 -4.85
C LEU A 98 -10.51 -7.59 -4.53
N CYS A 99 -11.54 -7.11 -5.22
CA CYS A 99 -12.13 -5.81 -4.94
C CYS A 99 -12.65 -5.70 -3.50
N VAL A 100 -13.34 -6.74 -3.01
CA VAL A 100 -13.86 -6.78 -1.63
C VAL A 100 -12.72 -6.86 -0.64
N GLY A 101 -11.69 -7.67 -0.90
CA GLY A 101 -10.49 -7.78 -0.07
C GLY A 101 -9.82 -6.43 0.13
N VAL A 102 -9.51 -5.74 -0.98
CA VAL A 102 -8.91 -4.40 -0.96
C VAL A 102 -9.81 -3.39 -0.24
N ALA A 103 -11.12 -3.41 -0.47
CA ALA A 103 -12.04 -2.52 0.24
C ALA A 103 -12.07 -2.76 1.76
N VAL A 104 -11.97 -4.03 2.21
CA VAL A 104 -11.94 -4.37 3.64
C VAL A 104 -10.61 -3.95 4.29
N GLN A 105 -9.47 -4.16 3.61
CA GLN A 105 -8.16 -3.77 4.15
C GLN A 105 -7.97 -2.25 4.22
N ASN A 106 -8.65 -1.48 3.39
CA ASN A 106 -8.68 -0.01 3.45
C ASN A 106 -9.22 0.55 4.78
N ILE A 107 -10.05 -0.20 5.51
CA ILE A 107 -10.57 0.25 6.82
C ILE A 107 -9.42 0.40 7.84
N PRO A 108 -8.60 -0.64 8.13
CA PRO A 108 -7.44 -0.46 9.01
C PRO A 108 -6.40 0.51 8.45
N GLU A 109 -6.21 0.61 7.14
CA GLU A 109 -5.26 1.53 6.53
C GLU A 109 -5.69 3.00 6.66
N GLY A 110 -6.95 3.32 6.47
CA GLY A 110 -7.49 4.64 6.75
C GLY A 110 -7.35 5.03 8.23
N ALA A 111 -7.44 4.07 9.15
CA ALA A 111 -7.18 4.30 10.57
C ALA A 111 -5.71 4.64 10.85
N ILE A 112 -4.75 4.01 10.15
CA ILE A 112 -3.31 4.31 10.25
C ILE A 112 -3.01 5.75 9.83
N VAL A 113 -3.76 6.33 8.90
CA VAL A 113 -3.65 7.73 8.51
C VAL A 113 -4.36 8.66 9.50
N SER A 114 -5.61 8.35 9.83
CA SER A 114 -6.48 9.27 10.59
C SER A 114 -6.10 9.37 12.07
N MET A 115 -5.68 8.26 12.71
CA MET A 115 -5.38 8.25 14.15
C MET A 115 -4.15 9.09 14.51
N PRO A 116 -2.98 8.96 13.82
CA PRO A 116 -1.83 9.81 14.11
C PRO A 116 -2.08 11.28 13.80
N LEU A 117 -2.81 11.60 12.73
CA LEU A 117 -3.19 12.98 12.41
C LEU A 117 -4.05 13.59 13.51
N SER A 118 -5.00 12.83 14.06
CA SER A 118 -5.83 13.28 15.18
C SER A 118 -5.00 13.47 16.45
N ALA A 119 -4.07 12.56 16.73
CA ALA A 119 -3.14 12.66 17.86
C ALA A 119 -2.19 13.86 17.73
N ALA A 120 -1.81 14.23 16.51
CA ALA A 120 -1.01 15.42 16.18
C ALA A 120 -1.80 16.74 16.23
N GLY A 121 -3.05 16.73 16.75
CA GLY A 121 -3.88 17.92 16.91
C GLY A 121 -4.74 18.30 15.69
N CYS A 122 -4.78 17.46 14.65
CA CYS A 122 -5.74 17.66 13.58
C CYS A 122 -7.16 17.35 14.09
N GLY A 123 -8.13 18.23 13.79
CA GLY A 123 -9.52 17.99 14.17
C GLY A 123 -10.03 16.65 13.63
N ARG A 124 -10.79 15.90 14.46
CA ARG A 124 -11.24 14.53 14.15
C ARG A 124 -11.88 14.37 12.77
N GLY A 125 -12.73 15.33 12.36
CA GLY A 125 -13.36 15.30 11.04
C GLY A 125 -12.37 15.45 9.88
N LYS A 126 -11.38 16.34 10.03
CA LYS A 126 -10.29 16.50 9.04
C LYS A 126 -9.40 15.27 8.98
N ALA A 127 -9.01 14.72 10.12
CA ALA A 127 -8.20 13.51 10.20
C ALA A 127 -8.91 12.32 9.53
N PHE A 128 -10.19 12.12 9.81
CA PHE A 128 -11.03 11.12 9.15
C PHE A 128 -11.08 11.33 7.62
N PHE A 129 -11.32 12.58 7.20
CA PHE A 129 -11.36 12.91 5.76
C PHE A 129 -10.03 12.58 5.04
N TYR A 130 -8.89 12.84 5.67
CA TYR A 130 -7.58 12.45 5.11
C TYR A 130 -7.43 10.93 5.01
N GLY A 131 -7.91 10.17 6.00
CA GLY A 131 -7.97 8.71 5.93
C GLY A 131 -8.83 8.19 4.78
N VAL A 132 -10.01 8.78 4.57
CA VAL A 132 -10.86 8.45 3.43
C VAL A 132 -10.21 8.84 2.10
N LEU A 133 -9.57 10.00 2.04
CA LEU A 133 -8.92 10.49 0.82
C LEU A 133 -7.72 9.62 0.43
N SER A 134 -6.96 9.07 1.40
CA SER A 134 -5.86 8.15 1.10
C SER A 134 -6.34 6.87 0.41
N GLY A 135 -7.51 6.33 0.79
CA GLY A 135 -8.11 5.19 0.13
C GLY A 135 -8.79 5.53 -1.20
N ALA A 136 -9.28 6.77 -1.36
CA ALA A 136 -9.97 7.19 -2.59
C ALA A 136 -9.08 7.20 -3.83
N VAL A 137 -7.77 7.15 -3.69
CA VAL A 137 -6.83 7.02 -4.84
C VAL A 137 -6.92 5.66 -5.51
N GLU A 138 -7.33 4.59 -4.79
CA GLU A 138 -7.42 3.23 -5.34
C GLU A 138 -8.47 3.11 -6.45
N PRO A 139 -9.74 3.47 -6.26
CA PRO A 139 -10.71 3.39 -7.34
C PRO A 139 -10.31 4.28 -8.52
N VAL A 140 -9.64 5.40 -8.30
CA VAL A 140 -9.11 6.24 -9.38
C VAL A 140 -7.99 5.51 -10.12
N ALA A 141 -7.02 4.94 -9.41
CA ALA A 141 -5.94 4.15 -9.99
C ALA A 141 -6.47 2.92 -10.72
N ALA A 142 -7.49 2.23 -10.17
CA ALA A 142 -8.13 1.08 -10.81
C ALA A 142 -8.78 1.46 -12.15
N VAL A 143 -9.54 2.54 -12.20
CA VAL A 143 -10.18 3.02 -13.44
C VAL A 143 -9.13 3.44 -14.47
N VAL A 144 -8.12 4.21 -14.07
CA VAL A 144 -7.03 4.62 -14.98
C VAL A 144 -6.29 3.40 -15.53
N THR A 145 -6.00 2.42 -14.68
CA THR A 145 -5.30 1.20 -15.10
C THR A 145 -6.18 0.31 -15.98
N LEU A 146 -7.47 0.19 -15.68
CA LEU A 146 -8.42 -0.51 -16.54
C LEU A 146 -8.42 0.07 -17.96
N LEU A 147 -8.43 1.39 -18.09
CA LEU A 147 -8.42 2.07 -19.39
C LEU A 147 -7.06 1.98 -20.11
N LEU A 148 -5.97 1.95 -19.36
CA LEU A 148 -4.58 2.00 -19.87
C LEU A 148 -3.82 0.69 -19.62
N THR A 149 -4.51 -0.45 -19.49
CA THR A 149 -3.90 -1.73 -19.07
C THR A 149 -2.70 -2.13 -19.92
N GLN A 150 -2.77 -1.97 -21.25
CA GLN A 150 -1.67 -2.32 -22.15
C GLN A 150 -0.37 -1.54 -21.84
N LEU A 151 -0.50 -0.32 -21.34
CA LEU A 151 0.64 0.55 -21.01
C LEU A 151 1.13 0.31 -19.58
N LEU A 152 0.24 0.14 -18.61
CA LEU A 152 0.56 0.14 -17.19
C LEU A 152 0.87 -1.25 -16.63
N ALA A 153 0.23 -2.31 -17.13
CA ALA A 153 0.45 -3.67 -16.63
C ALA A 153 1.93 -4.11 -16.68
N PRO A 154 2.74 -3.79 -17.71
CA PRO A 154 4.15 -4.17 -17.73
C PRO A 154 5.00 -3.49 -16.65
N ALA A 155 4.59 -2.33 -16.13
CA ALA A 155 5.30 -1.60 -15.06
C ALA A 155 4.90 -2.06 -13.66
N LEU A 156 3.74 -2.69 -13.52
CA LEU A 156 3.13 -3.04 -12.24
C LEU A 156 4.06 -3.80 -11.28
N PRO A 157 4.83 -4.84 -11.72
CA PRO A 157 5.75 -5.54 -10.81
C PRO A 157 6.77 -4.63 -10.14
N VAL A 158 7.31 -3.66 -10.89
CA VAL A 158 8.28 -2.68 -10.34
C VAL A 158 7.59 -1.69 -9.41
N VAL A 159 6.39 -1.24 -9.77
CA VAL A 159 5.62 -0.26 -8.97
C VAL A 159 5.15 -0.87 -7.65
N LEU A 160 4.71 -2.13 -7.65
CA LEU A 160 4.38 -2.89 -6.45
C LEU A 160 5.60 -3.03 -5.52
N ALA A 161 6.74 -3.45 -6.07
CA ALA A 161 7.97 -3.59 -5.30
C ALA A 161 8.47 -2.24 -4.75
N PHE A 162 8.34 -1.16 -5.51
CA PHE A 162 8.63 0.21 -5.07
C PHE A 162 7.76 0.62 -3.87
N ALA A 163 6.45 0.41 -3.96
CA ALA A 163 5.51 0.73 -2.90
C ALA A 163 5.81 -0.07 -1.62
N ALA A 164 6.15 -1.36 -1.76
CA ALA A 164 6.58 -2.19 -0.63
C ALA A 164 7.82 -1.61 0.07
N GLY A 165 8.82 -1.19 -0.70
CA GLY A 165 10.04 -0.57 -0.16
C GLY A 165 9.77 0.74 0.56
N ALA A 166 8.92 1.60 -0.02
CA ALA A 166 8.49 2.84 0.60
C ALA A 166 7.75 2.59 1.93
N MET A 167 6.84 1.61 1.95
CA MET A 167 6.05 1.27 3.12
C MET A 167 6.88 0.65 4.24
N ILE A 168 7.81 -0.26 3.92
CA ILE A 168 8.75 -0.82 4.92
C ILE A 168 9.61 0.28 5.52
N TRP A 169 10.14 1.21 4.69
CA TRP A 169 10.93 2.34 5.17
C TRP A 169 10.17 3.13 6.24
N VAL A 170 8.97 3.61 5.93
CA VAL A 170 8.16 4.40 6.86
C VAL A 170 7.78 3.61 8.11
N THR A 171 7.46 2.33 7.95
CA THR A 171 7.13 1.47 9.10
C THR A 171 8.30 1.34 10.07
N VAL A 172 9.52 1.17 9.55
CA VAL A 172 10.73 1.02 10.38
C VAL A 172 11.18 2.36 10.96
N ASP A 173 11.14 3.43 10.18
CA ASP A 173 11.63 4.76 10.58
C ASP A 173 10.66 5.50 11.50
N ASP A 174 9.37 5.50 11.18
CA ASP A 174 8.38 6.30 11.89
C ASP A 174 7.54 5.48 12.91
N LEU A 175 7.06 4.28 12.56
CA LEU A 175 6.06 3.56 13.36
C LEU A 175 6.67 2.64 14.43
N LEU A 176 7.69 1.85 14.09
CA LEU A 176 8.29 0.92 15.06
C LEU A 176 8.92 1.62 16.27
N PRO A 177 9.58 2.79 16.14
CA PRO A 177 10.09 3.51 17.31
C PRO A 177 8.98 3.96 18.27
N GLU A 178 7.79 4.27 17.77
CA GLU A 178 6.65 4.70 18.60
C GLU A 178 5.95 3.51 19.29
N ALA A 179 6.06 2.31 18.72
CA ALA A 179 5.44 1.10 19.26
C ALA A 179 6.22 0.44 20.41
N ARG A 180 7.22 1.11 21.00
CA ARG A 180 8.09 0.57 22.05
C ARG A 180 7.41 0.43 23.42
N SER A 181 6.28 -0.29 23.47
CA SER A 181 5.57 -0.62 24.69
C SER A 181 4.97 -2.02 24.56
N ARG A 182 4.59 -2.65 25.69
CA ARG A 182 3.90 -3.96 25.63
C ARG A 182 2.59 -3.87 24.84
N ALA A 183 1.83 -2.80 25.01
CA ALA A 183 0.60 -2.54 24.25
C ALA A 183 0.89 -2.33 22.76
N GLY A 184 1.95 -1.58 22.41
CA GLY A 184 2.40 -1.37 21.06
C GLY A 184 2.84 -2.67 20.38
N THR A 185 3.61 -3.52 21.08
CA THR A 185 4.03 -4.83 20.57
C THR A 185 2.83 -5.74 20.32
N LEU A 186 1.86 -5.80 21.26
CA LEU A 186 0.64 -6.58 21.07
C LEU A 186 -0.18 -6.03 19.89
N GLY A 187 -0.36 -4.72 19.80
CA GLY A 187 -1.05 -4.08 18.67
C GLY A 187 -0.37 -4.36 17.34
N ALA A 188 0.96 -4.28 17.26
CA ALA A 188 1.72 -4.61 16.06
C ALA A 188 1.55 -6.09 15.65
N THR A 189 1.62 -7.02 16.61
CA THR A 189 1.45 -8.46 16.37
C THR A 189 0.03 -8.78 15.90
N LEU A 190 -0.99 -8.26 16.59
CA LEU A 190 -2.39 -8.48 16.22
C LEU A 190 -2.72 -7.83 14.88
N GLY A 191 -2.24 -6.62 14.63
CA GLY A 191 -2.42 -5.94 13.34
C GLY A 191 -1.72 -6.66 12.18
N PHE A 192 -0.53 -7.23 12.42
CA PHE A 192 0.16 -8.06 11.43
C PHE A 192 -0.66 -9.32 11.12
N ALA A 193 -1.11 -10.04 12.17
CA ALA A 193 -1.89 -11.27 12.00
C ALA A 193 -3.23 -11.00 11.29
N LEU A 194 -3.90 -9.90 11.64
CA LEU A 194 -5.16 -9.51 11.00
C LEU A 194 -4.96 -9.25 9.50
N MET A 195 -3.93 -8.46 9.14
CA MET A 195 -3.67 -8.15 7.74
C MET A 195 -3.25 -9.38 6.94
N MET A 196 -2.35 -10.19 7.50
CA MET A 196 -1.97 -11.48 6.89
C MET A 196 -3.21 -12.37 6.65
N LEU A 197 -4.16 -12.40 7.61
CA LEU A 197 -5.39 -13.17 7.46
C LEU A 197 -6.26 -12.61 6.34
N LEU A 198 -6.40 -11.29 6.23
CA LEU A 198 -7.16 -10.65 5.17
C LEU A 198 -6.53 -10.92 3.80
N ASP A 199 -5.21 -10.72 3.67
CA ASP A 199 -4.48 -10.97 2.43
C ASP A 199 -4.57 -12.44 1.98
N VAL A 200 -4.44 -13.39 2.92
CA VAL A 200 -4.44 -14.83 2.58
C VAL A 200 -5.87 -15.38 2.37
N ALA A 201 -6.88 -14.82 3.06
CA ALA A 201 -8.24 -15.31 2.97
C ALA A 201 -9.07 -14.66 1.85
N LEU A 202 -8.73 -13.43 1.46
CA LEU A 202 -9.50 -12.63 0.50
C LEU A 202 -8.69 -12.29 -0.78
N GLY A 203 -7.34 -12.39 -0.75
CA GLY A 203 -6.45 -12.19 -1.88
C GLY A 203 -5.99 -13.50 -2.48
#